data_c01a65534095cf3d1cafd9b077cb7ef6
#
_entry.id   c01a65534095cf3d1cafd9b077cb7ef6
#
_cell.length_a   1.000
_cell.length_b   1.000
_cell.length_c   1.000
_cell.angle_alpha   90.00
_cell.angle_beta   90.00
_cell.angle_gamma   90.00
#
_symmetry.space_group_name_H-M   'P 1'
#
loop_
_entity.id
_entity.type
_entity.pdbx_description
1 polymer ?
#
loop_
_entity_poly.entity_id
_entity_poly.type
_entity_poly.pdbx_seq_one_letter_code
_entity_poly.pdbx_strand_id
1 'polypeptide(L)'
;MKDSPMPTARFSILAVVFALAIQGSAFAADPLMCLPSKVIFEDSFSTPSLDSRWTIPKGDWTVIEQALRGSELAADKHSAVVRTDVEFPKNFIIRFKFRFNGGKAIHCSFNGKGHICRATLTPDGYTLKGEKVKSDSADRSVTVGQVQQTFTPGKWHTMQIEVAGNEFVAQVDDGPIAFGTDKKIGRPKTNFGFPMSGTYSEIDDIKIWNADLNPNWAARKKTLPPNKIIPPKPPTAEKRFNNLDKNNDGSISLKEFTNPRTPDKRAAAEKQFRRRDKNQDGKMSLQEYSPAKK
;
A
#
# COMPACT_ATOMS: atom_id res chain seq x y z
N MET A 1 78.99 47.75 -20.17
CA MET A 1 77.86 47.63 -19.30
C MET A 1 76.73 46.99 -20.10
N LYS A 2 76.42 45.74 -19.88
CA LYS A 2 75.36 44.98 -20.58
C LYS A 2 74.12 44.94 -19.73
N ASP A 3 73.05 45.55 -20.18
CA ASP A 3 71.75 45.49 -19.53
C ASP A 3 71.06 44.16 -19.90
N SER A 4 70.76 43.35 -18.87
CA SER A 4 69.97 42.12 -19.00
C SER A 4 68.50 42.45 -18.79
N PRO A 5 67.56 41.94 -19.62
CA PRO A 5 66.14 42.15 -19.39
C PRO A 5 65.61 41.17 -18.33
N MET A 6 64.75 41.69 -17.46
CA MET A 6 64.00 40.91 -16.46
C MET A 6 62.88 40.02 -17.11
N PRO A 7 62.63 38.85 -16.61
CA PRO A 7 61.55 37.99 -17.10
C PRO A 7 60.16 38.46 -16.61
N THR A 8 59.24 38.70 -17.50
CA THR A 8 57.83 38.96 -17.23
C THR A 8 57.10 37.68 -16.83
N ALA A 9 56.68 37.57 -15.57
CA ALA A 9 55.84 36.47 -15.07
C ALA A 9 54.43 36.60 -15.67
N ARG A 10 54.03 35.61 -16.45
CA ARG A 10 52.66 35.48 -16.93
C ARG A 10 51.84 34.74 -15.89
N PHE A 11 50.91 35.42 -15.21
CA PHE A 11 49.90 34.84 -14.37
C PHE A 11 48.79 34.26 -15.23
N SER A 12 48.71 32.94 -15.36
CA SER A 12 47.56 32.26 -15.95
C SER A 12 46.44 32.17 -14.92
N ILE A 13 45.39 32.93 -15.11
CA ILE A 13 44.16 32.82 -14.30
C ILE A 13 43.41 31.59 -14.80
N LEU A 14 43.43 30.51 -13.98
CA LEU A 14 42.62 29.32 -14.21
C LEU A 14 41.19 29.63 -13.77
N ALA A 15 40.31 29.92 -14.70
CA ALA A 15 38.89 30.10 -14.46
C ALA A 15 38.27 28.71 -14.18
N VAL A 16 38.02 28.38 -12.91
CA VAL A 16 37.22 27.20 -12.50
C VAL A 16 35.76 27.52 -12.75
N VAL A 17 35.23 27.03 -13.86
CA VAL A 17 33.79 27.06 -14.12
C VAL A 17 33.14 26.02 -13.25
N PHE A 18 32.52 26.43 -12.15
CA PHE A 18 31.58 25.61 -11.39
C PHE A 18 30.31 25.40 -12.23
N ALA A 19 30.23 24.29 -12.94
CA ALA A 19 28.99 23.84 -13.51
C ALA A 19 28.05 23.44 -12.37
N LEU A 20 27.12 24.32 -11.98
CA LEU A 20 25.96 23.96 -11.17
C LEU A 20 25.16 22.94 -11.97
N ALA A 21 25.37 21.67 -11.67
CA ALA A 21 24.45 20.62 -12.11
C ALA A 21 23.11 20.89 -11.41
N ILE A 22 22.19 21.54 -12.09
CA ILE A 22 20.78 21.54 -11.74
C ILE A 22 20.37 20.07 -11.86
N GLN A 23 20.42 19.34 -10.75
CA GLN A 23 19.76 18.06 -10.63
C GLN A 23 18.27 18.33 -10.68
N GLY A 24 17.73 18.47 -11.87
CA GLY A 24 16.32 18.38 -12.10
C GLY A 24 15.89 17.03 -11.55
N SER A 25 15.13 17.04 -10.44
CA SER A 25 14.45 15.85 -9.95
C SER A 25 13.66 15.29 -11.13
N ALA A 26 14.16 14.24 -11.75
CA ALA A 26 13.43 13.53 -12.78
C ALA A 26 12.12 13.09 -12.13
N PHE A 27 11.03 13.73 -12.48
CA PHE A 27 9.69 13.32 -12.06
C PHE A 27 9.48 11.94 -12.66
N ALA A 28 9.59 10.89 -11.83
CA ALA A 28 9.11 9.57 -12.21
C ALA A 28 7.61 9.71 -12.48
N ALA A 29 7.17 9.37 -13.64
CA ALA A 29 5.82 9.47 -14.20
C ALA A 29 5.18 10.90 -14.15
N ASP A 30 4.70 11.35 -15.28
CA ASP A 30 3.91 12.59 -15.38
C ASP A 30 2.59 12.44 -14.62
N PRO A 31 2.07 13.53 -14.02
CA PRO A 31 0.74 13.54 -13.44
C PRO A 31 -0.31 13.03 -14.43
N LEU A 32 -1.23 12.18 -13.95
CA LEU A 32 -2.24 11.56 -14.78
C LEU A 32 -3.57 12.33 -14.72
N MET A 33 -4.27 12.14 -13.61
CA MET A 33 -5.60 12.70 -13.36
C MET A 33 -5.53 14.09 -12.73
N CYS A 34 -4.47 14.38 -12.00
CA CYS A 34 -4.30 15.60 -11.24
C CYS A 34 -3.00 16.31 -11.60
N LEU A 35 -2.97 17.64 -11.52
CA LEU A 35 -1.80 18.48 -11.62
C LEU A 35 -1.38 18.93 -10.23
N PRO A 36 -0.11 18.74 -9.80
CA PRO A 36 0.33 19.13 -8.47
C PRO A 36 0.32 20.65 -8.30
N SER A 37 -0.11 21.12 -7.14
CA SER A 37 -0.01 22.52 -6.75
C SER A 37 0.84 22.66 -5.48
N LYS A 38 0.27 23.00 -4.33
CA LYS A 38 1.01 23.22 -3.09
C LYS A 38 1.40 21.88 -2.42
N VAL A 39 2.67 21.74 -1.99
CA VAL A 39 3.10 20.65 -1.10
C VAL A 39 2.43 20.80 0.26
N ILE A 40 1.82 19.74 0.78
CA ILE A 40 1.17 19.70 2.09
C ILE A 40 1.86 18.77 3.09
N PHE A 41 2.69 17.84 2.60
CA PHE A 41 3.51 16.97 3.42
C PHE A 41 4.70 16.47 2.62
N GLU A 42 5.86 16.36 3.26
CA GLU A 42 7.03 15.68 2.70
C GLU A 42 7.91 15.11 3.82
N ASP A 43 8.55 13.96 3.52
CA ASP A 43 9.55 13.33 4.36
C ASP A 43 10.48 12.46 3.50
N SER A 44 11.78 12.70 3.60
CA SER A 44 12.84 11.94 2.92
C SER A 44 13.68 11.12 3.90
N PHE A 45 13.24 10.98 5.14
CA PHE A 45 13.92 10.22 6.19
C PHE A 45 15.43 10.50 6.30
N SER A 46 15.82 11.75 6.03
CA SER A 46 17.22 12.18 5.99
C SER A 46 17.91 12.21 7.37
N THR A 47 17.13 12.11 8.45
CA THR A 47 17.62 12.03 9.83
C THR A 47 17.56 10.60 10.36
N PRO A 48 18.50 10.15 11.21
CA PRO A 48 18.51 8.79 11.75
C PRO A 48 17.30 8.45 12.64
N SER A 49 16.64 9.46 13.18
CA SER A 49 15.43 9.31 14.00
C SER A 49 14.19 9.61 13.19
N LEU A 50 13.14 8.82 13.41
CA LEU A 50 11.84 9.10 12.82
C LEU A 50 11.28 10.42 13.39
N ASP A 51 10.79 11.28 12.50
CA ASP A 51 10.16 12.56 12.86
C ASP A 51 8.94 12.33 13.78
N SER A 52 8.76 13.21 14.75
CA SER A 52 7.69 13.16 15.76
C SER A 52 6.27 13.23 15.16
N ARG A 53 6.13 13.66 13.90
CA ARG A 53 4.86 13.60 13.17
C ARG A 53 4.38 12.17 12.94
N TRP A 54 5.28 11.19 12.96
CA TRP A 54 4.95 9.79 12.78
C TRP A 54 4.61 9.10 14.10
N THR A 55 3.59 8.29 14.10
CA THR A 55 3.22 7.40 15.20
C THR A 55 3.36 5.94 14.77
N ILE A 56 3.82 5.09 15.69
CA ILE A 56 4.05 3.64 15.47
C ILE A 56 3.07 2.86 16.34
N PRO A 57 1.88 2.52 15.85
CA PRO A 57 0.93 1.70 16.60
C PRO A 57 1.35 0.23 16.71
N LYS A 58 2.09 -0.31 15.72
CA LYS A 58 2.44 -1.73 15.58
C LYS A 58 3.73 -1.92 14.80
N GLY A 59 4.42 -3.03 15.12
CA GLY A 59 5.62 -3.45 14.41
C GLY A 59 6.88 -2.71 14.85
N ASP A 60 7.97 -3.03 14.20
CA ASP A 60 9.27 -2.37 14.36
C ASP A 60 9.54 -1.45 13.17
N TRP A 61 9.92 -0.20 13.47
CA TRP A 61 10.15 0.83 12.49
C TRP A 61 11.44 1.58 12.79
N THR A 62 12.35 1.59 11.85
CA THR A 62 13.66 2.23 11.98
C THR A 62 14.03 2.98 10.71
N VAL A 63 14.75 4.09 10.84
CA VAL A 63 15.35 4.77 9.69
C VAL A 63 16.74 4.16 9.47
N ILE A 64 16.95 3.60 8.28
CA ILE A 64 18.21 2.96 7.88
C ILE A 64 18.56 3.46 6.48
N GLU A 65 19.77 3.94 6.27
CA GLU A 65 20.25 4.44 4.95
C GLU A 65 19.28 5.46 4.32
N GLN A 66 18.76 6.38 5.13
CA GLN A 66 17.80 7.42 4.72
C GLN A 66 16.46 6.84 4.17
N ALA A 67 16.07 5.65 4.61
CA ALA A 67 14.79 5.05 4.28
C ALA A 67 14.10 4.53 5.54
N LEU A 68 12.78 4.58 5.58
CA LEU A 68 12.00 4.05 6.68
C LEU A 68 11.70 2.57 6.43
N ARG A 69 12.30 1.70 7.24
CA ARG A 69 12.10 0.25 7.24
C ARG A 69 11.02 -0.14 8.23
N GLY A 70 10.07 -0.96 7.78
CA GLY A 70 9.01 -1.53 8.60
C GLY A 70 9.03 -3.05 8.60
N SER A 71 8.92 -3.67 9.78
CA SER A 71 8.90 -5.12 9.99
C SER A 71 7.77 -5.54 10.92
N GLU A 72 7.13 -6.69 10.62
CA GLU A 72 6.14 -7.27 11.54
C GLU A 72 6.82 -7.79 12.82
N LEU A 73 6.19 -7.53 13.97
CA LEU A 73 6.53 -8.19 15.21
C LEU A 73 5.54 -9.33 15.47
N ALA A 74 6.04 -10.54 15.70
CA ALA A 74 5.20 -11.71 15.95
C ALA A 74 4.24 -11.51 17.15
N ALA A 75 4.68 -10.76 18.16
CA ALA A 75 3.88 -10.44 19.34
C ALA A 75 2.63 -9.62 19.02
N ASP A 76 2.69 -8.78 17.99
CA ASP A 76 1.55 -7.92 17.59
C ASP A 76 0.42 -8.69 16.91
N LYS A 77 0.70 -9.86 16.33
CA LYS A 77 -0.25 -10.64 15.50
C LYS A 77 -0.97 -9.77 14.46
N HIS A 78 -0.24 -8.79 13.92
CA HIS A 78 -0.75 -7.75 13.02
C HIS A 78 0.39 -7.24 12.14
N SER A 79 0.07 -6.73 10.96
CA SER A 79 1.03 -5.99 10.14
C SER A 79 1.66 -4.85 10.92
N ALA A 80 2.92 -4.55 10.65
CA ALA A 80 3.57 -3.32 11.13
C ALA A 80 2.78 -2.10 10.62
N VAL A 81 2.61 -1.07 11.44
CA VAL A 81 1.85 0.13 11.08
C VAL A 81 2.58 1.37 11.54
N VAL A 82 2.87 2.26 10.61
CA VAL A 82 3.27 3.65 10.86
C VAL A 82 2.25 4.58 10.24
N ARG A 83 1.95 5.70 10.87
CA ARG A 83 0.96 6.68 10.38
C ARG A 83 1.30 8.09 10.81
N THR A 84 0.77 9.05 10.07
CA THR A 84 0.84 10.49 10.39
C THR A 84 -0.47 11.17 10.05
N ASP A 85 -0.81 12.21 10.79
CA ASP A 85 -2.00 13.02 10.56
C ASP A 85 -1.72 14.04 9.46
N VAL A 86 -2.59 14.06 8.46
CA VAL A 86 -2.59 15.03 7.35
C VAL A 86 -4.03 15.26 6.95
N GLU A 87 -4.48 16.50 6.97
CA GLU A 87 -5.77 16.86 6.39
C GLU A 87 -5.67 16.90 4.87
N PHE A 88 -6.29 15.92 4.22
CA PHE A 88 -6.26 15.83 2.77
C PHE A 88 -7.30 16.73 2.12
N PRO A 89 -6.92 17.50 1.10
CA PRO A 89 -7.88 18.18 0.25
C PRO A 89 -8.72 17.16 -0.55
N LYS A 90 -9.76 17.64 -1.23
CA LYS A 90 -10.61 16.81 -2.08
C LYS A 90 -9.82 16.10 -3.18
N ASN A 91 -8.84 16.80 -3.74
CA ASN A 91 -7.96 16.30 -4.78
C ASN A 91 -6.51 16.40 -4.30
N PHE A 92 -5.76 15.33 -4.42
CA PHE A 92 -4.36 15.31 -4.02
C PHE A 92 -3.56 14.26 -4.80
N ILE A 93 -2.25 14.45 -4.79
CA ILE A 93 -1.27 13.50 -5.30
C ILE A 93 -0.39 13.10 -4.13
N ILE A 94 -0.08 11.82 -3.98
CA ILE A 94 1.01 11.32 -3.15
C ILE A 94 1.98 10.54 -4.02
N ARG A 95 3.27 10.77 -3.79
CA ARG A 95 4.36 10.02 -4.40
C ARG A 95 5.30 9.55 -3.30
N PHE A 96 5.80 8.32 -3.42
CA PHE A 96 6.81 7.77 -2.54
C PHE A 96 7.61 6.67 -3.24
N LYS A 97 8.85 6.46 -2.79
CA LYS A 97 9.65 5.32 -3.18
C LYS A 97 9.36 4.13 -2.27
N PHE A 98 9.50 2.93 -2.81
CA PHE A 98 9.40 1.70 -2.04
C PHE A 98 10.33 0.62 -2.59
N ARG A 99 10.73 -0.34 -1.72
CA ARG A 99 11.37 -1.59 -2.13
C ARG A 99 10.95 -2.73 -1.21
N PHE A 100 10.84 -3.93 -1.79
CA PHE A 100 10.57 -5.15 -1.05
C PHE A 100 11.88 -5.87 -0.71
N ASN A 101 12.04 -6.28 0.56
CA ASN A 101 13.14 -7.11 1.04
C ASN A 101 12.58 -8.24 1.90
N GLY A 102 11.84 -9.17 1.27
CA GLY A 102 11.09 -10.23 1.93
C GLY A 102 9.73 -9.79 2.47
N GLY A 103 9.35 -8.54 2.26
CA GLY A 103 7.99 -8.04 2.54
C GLY A 103 6.96 -8.70 1.61
N LYS A 104 5.75 -8.93 2.13
CA LYS A 104 4.62 -9.54 1.39
C LYS A 104 3.66 -8.49 0.85
N ALA A 105 3.48 -7.38 1.58
CA ALA A 105 2.65 -6.28 1.14
C ALA A 105 3.06 -4.96 1.81
N ILE A 106 2.89 -3.87 1.05
CA ILE A 106 2.93 -2.49 1.52
C ILE A 106 1.56 -1.89 1.20
N HIS A 107 0.91 -1.29 2.17
CA HIS A 107 -0.32 -0.55 1.97
C HIS A 107 -0.04 0.95 2.11
N CYS A 108 -0.50 1.77 1.17
CA CYS A 108 -0.68 3.20 1.38
C CYS A 108 -2.16 3.42 1.69
N SER A 109 -2.48 3.64 2.97
CA SER A 109 -3.85 3.67 3.48
C SER A 109 -4.24 5.08 3.88
N PHE A 110 -5.37 5.56 3.35
CA PHE A 110 -5.95 6.85 3.68
C PHE A 110 -7.17 6.63 4.59
N ASN A 111 -7.19 7.31 5.72
CA ASN A 111 -8.16 7.10 6.77
C ASN A 111 -8.83 8.41 7.21
N GLY A 112 -9.98 8.28 7.88
CA GLY A 112 -10.76 9.34 8.52
C GLY A 112 -11.61 8.68 9.59
N LYS A 113 -12.94 8.77 9.50
CA LYS A 113 -13.81 7.89 10.31
C LYS A 113 -13.69 6.45 9.83
N GLY A 114 -12.58 5.77 10.22
CA GLY A 114 -12.19 4.43 9.74
C GLY A 114 -11.39 4.48 8.43
N HIS A 115 -11.20 3.31 7.82
CA HIS A 115 -10.50 3.21 6.55
C HIS A 115 -11.37 3.76 5.42
N ILE A 116 -10.79 4.56 4.53
CA ILE A 116 -11.48 5.21 3.42
C ILE A 116 -11.12 4.52 2.10
N CYS A 117 -9.84 4.53 1.74
CA CYS A 117 -9.31 3.87 0.56
C CYS A 117 -7.84 3.53 0.77
N ARG A 118 -7.33 2.61 -0.03
CA ARG A 118 -5.90 2.25 0.00
C ARG A 118 -5.41 1.72 -1.33
N ALA A 119 -4.14 1.96 -1.61
CA ALA A 119 -3.34 1.20 -2.54
C ALA A 119 -2.64 0.07 -1.79
N THR A 120 -2.67 -1.14 -2.33
CA THR A 120 -1.94 -2.29 -1.79
C THR A 120 -0.94 -2.75 -2.83
N LEU A 121 0.34 -2.67 -2.51
CA LEU A 121 1.46 -3.18 -3.28
C LEU A 121 1.82 -4.58 -2.77
N THR A 122 2.09 -5.49 -3.69
CA THR A 122 2.66 -6.82 -3.43
C THR A 122 3.82 -7.03 -4.40
N PRO A 123 4.70 -8.03 -4.21
CA PRO A 123 5.76 -8.31 -5.19
C PRO A 123 5.28 -8.54 -6.64
N ASP A 124 3.99 -8.89 -6.82
CA ASP A 124 3.40 -9.26 -8.12
C ASP A 124 2.48 -8.17 -8.71
N GLY A 125 2.39 -6.99 -8.08
CA GLY A 125 1.57 -5.90 -8.57
C GLY A 125 0.88 -5.09 -7.50
N TYR A 126 -0.17 -4.36 -7.87
CA TYR A 126 -0.89 -3.52 -6.92
C TYR A 126 -2.39 -3.42 -7.21
N THR A 127 -3.15 -3.10 -6.17
CA THR A 127 -4.60 -2.93 -6.22
C THR A 127 -5.02 -1.63 -5.56
N LEU A 128 -6.08 -1.03 -6.07
CA LEU A 128 -6.76 0.13 -5.49
C LEU A 128 -8.11 -0.29 -4.93
N LYS A 129 -8.40 0.11 -3.69
CA LYS A 129 -9.65 -0.25 -3.01
C LYS A 129 -10.34 0.95 -2.39
N GLY A 130 -11.66 1.03 -2.56
CA GLY A 130 -12.55 1.75 -1.67
C GLY A 130 -12.91 0.86 -0.49
N GLU A 131 -12.66 1.33 0.74
CA GLU A 131 -12.88 0.52 1.93
C GLU A 131 -14.32 0.61 2.43
N LYS A 132 -14.80 -0.49 3.01
CA LYS A 132 -16.15 -0.58 3.59
C LYS A 132 -16.38 0.49 4.64
N VAL A 133 -17.59 0.97 4.75
CA VAL A 133 -18.04 1.83 5.85
C VAL A 133 -18.24 0.96 7.09
N LYS A 134 -17.45 1.19 8.15
CA LYS A 134 -17.42 0.32 9.35
C LYS A 134 -18.79 0.24 10.05
N SER A 135 -19.57 1.31 10.01
CA SER A 135 -20.91 1.37 10.62
C SER A 135 -21.99 0.64 9.80
N ASP A 136 -21.72 0.28 8.54
CA ASP A 136 -22.63 -0.47 7.68
C ASP A 136 -22.15 -1.92 7.58
N SER A 137 -22.85 -2.82 8.24
CA SER A 137 -22.52 -4.25 8.25
C SER A 137 -22.75 -4.93 6.88
N ALA A 138 -23.56 -4.34 6.02
CA ALA A 138 -23.84 -4.84 4.66
C ALA A 138 -22.80 -4.36 3.64
N ASP A 139 -22.12 -3.24 3.90
CA ASP A 139 -21.13 -2.70 2.98
C ASP A 139 -19.87 -3.57 2.88
N ARG A 140 -19.25 -3.54 1.73
CA ARG A 140 -18.03 -4.31 1.42
C ARG A 140 -17.00 -3.40 0.78
N SER A 141 -15.72 -3.71 1.01
CA SER A 141 -14.62 -3.08 0.26
C SER A 141 -14.71 -3.47 -1.22
N VAL A 142 -14.42 -2.52 -2.10
CA VAL A 142 -14.48 -2.69 -3.55
C VAL A 142 -13.11 -2.46 -4.15
N THR A 143 -12.60 -3.41 -4.92
CA THR A 143 -11.42 -3.19 -5.76
C THR A 143 -11.84 -2.40 -6.98
N VAL A 144 -11.25 -1.22 -7.16
CA VAL A 144 -11.57 -0.31 -8.27
C VAL A 144 -10.49 -0.29 -9.36
N GLY A 145 -9.29 -0.77 -9.04
CA GLY A 145 -8.19 -0.87 -9.99
C GLY A 145 -7.22 -1.97 -9.59
N GLN A 146 -6.59 -2.61 -10.59
CA GLN A 146 -5.59 -3.65 -10.37
C GLN A 146 -4.60 -3.69 -11.53
N VAL A 147 -3.32 -3.87 -11.19
CA VAL A 147 -2.22 -4.07 -12.13
C VAL A 147 -1.39 -5.27 -11.70
N GLN A 148 -1.00 -6.09 -12.67
CA GLN A 148 0.03 -7.12 -12.52
C GLN A 148 1.35 -6.54 -13.01
N GLN A 149 2.33 -6.46 -12.12
CA GLN A 149 3.67 -5.92 -12.40
C GLN A 149 4.63 -6.49 -11.35
N THR A 150 5.61 -7.24 -11.79
CA THR A 150 6.59 -7.83 -10.87
C THR A 150 7.60 -6.77 -10.42
N PHE A 151 7.82 -6.71 -9.12
CA PHE A 151 8.81 -5.85 -8.48
C PHE A 151 10.01 -6.67 -8.02
N THR A 152 11.19 -6.35 -8.56
CA THR A 152 12.43 -7.04 -8.20
C THR A 152 12.79 -6.74 -6.73
N PRO A 153 13.03 -7.75 -5.89
CA PRO A 153 13.47 -7.54 -4.52
C PRO A 153 14.74 -6.66 -4.45
N GLY A 154 14.79 -5.75 -3.50
CA GLY A 154 15.89 -4.81 -3.28
C GLY A 154 15.96 -3.63 -4.25
N LYS A 155 15.20 -3.64 -5.35
CA LYS A 155 15.14 -2.53 -6.30
C LYS A 155 14.15 -1.46 -5.80
N TRP A 156 14.57 -0.20 -5.86
CA TRP A 156 13.68 0.94 -5.62
C TRP A 156 12.73 1.16 -6.79
N HIS A 157 11.47 1.38 -6.45
CA HIS A 157 10.38 1.77 -7.36
C HIS A 157 9.70 3.02 -6.83
N THR A 158 9.09 3.79 -7.70
CA THR A 158 8.32 4.98 -7.34
C THR A 158 6.83 4.74 -7.58
N MET A 159 6.02 4.85 -6.53
CA MET A 159 4.57 4.85 -6.63
C MET A 159 4.03 6.27 -6.65
N GLN A 160 3.16 6.55 -7.62
CA GLN A 160 2.32 7.73 -7.65
C GLN A 160 0.87 7.33 -7.48
N ILE A 161 0.18 8.02 -6.59
CA ILE A 161 -1.25 7.85 -6.32
C ILE A 161 -1.92 9.20 -6.46
N GLU A 162 -3.05 9.25 -7.15
CA GLU A 162 -3.85 10.43 -7.34
C GLU A 162 -5.30 10.15 -6.94
N VAL A 163 -5.87 11.03 -6.14
CA VAL A 163 -7.27 10.98 -5.71
C VAL A 163 -7.97 12.26 -6.09
N ALA A 164 -9.09 12.15 -6.81
CA ALA A 164 -9.93 13.29 -7.14
C ALA A 164 -11.41 12.94 -6.92
N GLY A 165 -12.00 13.52 -5.89
CA GLY A 165 -13.35 13.17 -5.48
C GLY A 165 -13.51 11.66 -5.23
N ASN A 166 -14.30 10.98 -6.05
CA ASN A 166 -14.55 9.55 -5.95
C ASN A 166 -13.61 8.68 -6.79
N GLU A 167 -12.70 9.28 -7.53
CA GLU A 167 -11.79 8.60 -8.44
C GLU A 167 -10.42 8.37 -7.81
N PHE A 168 -9.84 7.21 -8.08
CA PHE A 168 -8.57 6.74 -7.55
C PHE A 168 -7.73 6.21 -8.70
N VAL A 169 -6.52 6.76 -8.86
CA VAL A 169 -5.57 6.40 -9.93
C VAL A 169 -4.23 6.12 -9.30
N ALA A 170 -3.49 5.15 -9.83
CA ALA A 170 -2.10 4.93 -9.43
C ALA A 170 -1.28 4.34 -10.56
N GLN A 171 0.03 4.60 -10.48
CA GLN A 171 1.05 4.06 -11.36
C GLN A 171 2.34 3.80 -10.57
N VAL A 172 3.07 2.76 -10.93
CA VAL A 172 4.42 2.50 -10.42
C VAL A 172 5.39 2.64 -11.58
N ASP A 173 6.41 3.46 -11.39
CA ASP A 173 7.36 3.87 -12.45
C ASP A 173 6.57 4.31 -13.70
N ASP A 174 6.99 3.88 -14.89
CA ASP A 174 6.26 4.10 -16.15
C ASP A 174 5.39 2.88 -16.54
N GLY A 175 5.03 2.06 -15.56
CA GLY A 175 4.25 0.85 -15.76
C GLY A 175 2.76 1.10 -16.05
N PRO A 176 1.96 0.03 -16.12
CA PRO A 176 0.52 0.13 -16.35
C PRO A 176 -0.20 0.92 -15.26
N ILE A 177 -1.29 1.61 -15.63
CA ILE A 177 -2.07 2.47 -14.75
C ILE A 177 -3.27 1.70 -14.19
N ALA A 178 -3.42 1.67 -12.86
CA ALA A 178 -4.66 1.28 -12.21
C ALA A 178 -5.55 2.51 -12.00
N PHE A 179 -6.84 2.38 -12.26
CA PHE A 179 -7.80 3.48 -12.03
C PHE A 179 -9.21 2.95 -11.81
N GLY A 180 -10.02 3.71 -11.10
CA GLY A 180 -11.44 3.40 -10.93
C GLY A 180 -12.14 4.35 -9.97
N THR A 181 -13.44 4.13 -9.79
CA THR A 181 -14.30 5.00 -9.00
C THR A 181 -15.12 4.21 -7.97
N ASP A 182 -15.27 4.78 -6.78
CA ASP A 182 -16.24 4.33 -5.77
C ASP A 182 -16.61 5.53 -4.89
N LYS A 183 -17.91 5.72 -4.62
CA LYS A 183 -18.39 6.85 -3.79
C LYS A 183 -17.73 6.94 -2.40
N LYS A 184 -17.23 5.83 -1.88
CA LYS A 184 -16.55 5.76 -0.58
C LYS A 184 -15.18 6.44 -0.58
N ILE A 185 -14.54 6.54 -1.73
CA ILE A 185 -13.23 7.19 -1.90
C ILE A 185 -13.33 8.68 -1.62
N GLY A 186 -14.46 9.32 -1.97
CA GLY A 186 -14.69 10.75 -1.77
C GLY A 186 -14.87 11.20 -0.32
N ARG A 187 -14.91 10.28 0.66
CA ARG A 187 -15.02 10.63 2.08
C ARG A 187 -13.81 11.43 2.59
N PRO A 188 -13.98 12.35 3.56
CA PRO A 188 -12.89 13.11 4.16
C PRO A 188 -11.79 12.21 4.74
N LYS A 189 -10.53 12.56 4.51
CA LYS A 189 -9.34 11.85 4.97
C LYS A 189 -8.51 12.76 5.87
N THR A 190 -8.14 12.27 7.06
CA THR A 190 -7.46 13.06 8.09
C THR A 190 -6.10 12.48 8.47
N ASN A 191 -5.76 11.30 7.96
CA ASN A 191 -4.45 10.70 8.15
C ASN A 191 -4.15 9.69 7.05
N PHE A 192 -2.88 9.37 6.91
CA PHE A 192 -2.43 8.25 6.10
C PHE A 192 -1.36 7.44 6.83
N GLY A 193 -1.08 6.25 6.33
CA GLY A 193 -0.04 5.40 6.88
C GLY A 193 0.30 4.24 6.00
N PHE A 194 1.37 3.55 6.41
CA PHE A 194 1.91 2.41 5.71
C PHE A 194 1.84 1.15 6.57
N PRO A 195 0.72 0.38 6.53
CA PRO A 195 0.76 -1.00 7.00
C PRO A 195 1.67 -1.84 6.11
N MET A 196 2.61 -2.60 6.71
CA MET A 196 3.52 -3.50 6.02
C MET A 196 3.45 -4.90 6.59
N SER A 197 3.55 -5.93 5.74
CA SER A 197 3.56 -7.33 6.15
C SER A 197 4.72 -8.10 5.54
N GLY A 198 5.12 -9.18 6.23
CA GLY A 198 6.28 -10.00 5.87
C GLY A 198 7.54 -9.60 6.62
N THR A 199 8.72 -10.01 6.12
CA THR A 199 9.98 -9.79 6.83
C THR A 199 10.28 -8.32 7.01
N TYR A 200 10.49 -7.57 5.93
CA TYR A 200 10.53 -6.10 5.95
C TYR A 200 10.35 -5.52 4.54
N SER A 201 9.95 -4.28 4.50
CA SER A 201 9.94 -3.43 3.32
C SER A 201 10.40 -2.03 3.71
N GLU A 202 10.71 -1.22 2.72
CA GLU A 202 11.19 0.14 2.96
C GLU A 202 10.42 1.12 2.08
N ILE A 203 10.27 2.34 2.62
CA ILE A 203 9.71 3.50 1.92
C ILE A 203 10.64 4.69 2.09
N ASP A 204 10.60 5.60 1.12
CA ASP A 204 11.41 6.81 1.11
C ASP A 204 10.74 7.90 0.24
N ASP A 205 11.27 9.12 0.29
CA ASP A 205 10.88 10.25 -0.57
C ASP A 205 9.36 10.45 -0.66
N ILE A 206 8.68 10.46 0.49
CA ILE A 206 7.25 10.72 0.53
C ILE A 206 6.99 12.20 0.26
N LYS A 207 6.11 12.48 -0.69
CA LYS A 207 5.64 13.84 -0.96
C LYS A 207 4.17 13.86 -1.33
N ILE A 208 3.43 14.78 -0.73
CA ILE A 208 1.99 14.95 -0.93
C ILE A 208 1.72 16.39 -1.38
N TRP A 209 0.93 16.53 -2.42
CA TRP A 209 0.49 17.82 -2.94
C TRP A 209 -1.02 17.96 -2.89
N ASN A 210 -1.50 19.16 -2.60
CA ASN A 210 -2.79 19.60 -3.09
C ASN A 210 -2.76 19.59 -4.63
N ALA A 211 -3.89 19.31 -5.28
CA ALA A 211 -3.89 19.13 -6.71
C ALA A 211 -5.15 19.68 -7.39
N ASP A 212 -4.96 20.13 -8.62
CA ASP A 212 -6.03 20.52 -9.52
C ASP A 212 -6.33 19.39 -10.51
N LEU A 213 -7.54 19.36 -11.06
CA LEU A 213 -7.87 18.36 -12.07
C LEU A 213 -7.11 18.62 -13.36
N ASN A 214 -6.52 17.57 -13.92
CA ASN A 214 -5.93 17.62 -15.27
C ASN A 214 -7.05 17.61 -16.31
N PRO A 215 -7.23 18.68 -17.11
CA PRO A 215 -8.32 18.75 -18.10
C PRO A 215 -8.21 17.67 -19.18
N ASN A 216 -7.03 17.13 -19.41
CA ASN A 216 -6.77 16.08 -20.39
C ASN A 216 -7.08 14.66 -19.87
N TRP A 217 -7.33 14.50 -18.57
CA TRP A 217 -7.54 13.16 -17.98
C TRP A 217 -8.69 12.40 -18.60
N ALA A 218 -9.83 13.03 -18.82
CA ALA A 218 -11.01 12.38 -19.37
C ALA A 218 -10.76 11.80 -20.78
N ALA A 219 -9.97 12.47 -21.60
CA ALA A 219 -9.56 11.99 -22.93
C ALA A 219 -8.52 10.87 -22.79
N ARG A 220 -7.47 11.05 -21.99
CA ARG A 220 -6.42 10.05 -21.74
C ARG A 220 -7.01 8.76 -21.18
N LYS A 221 -7.91 8.84 -20.21
CA LYS A 221 -8.55 7.69 -19.59
C LYS A 221 -9.25 6.77 -20.60
N LYS A 222 -9.86 7.33 -21.66
CA LYS A 222 -10.52 6.55 -22.72
C LYS A 222 -9.54 5.72 -23.56
N THR A 223 -8.28 6.09 -23.59
CA THR A 223 -7.23 5.36 -24.33
C THR A 223 -6.52 4.30 -23.48
N LEU A 224 -6.75 4.30 -22.16
CA LEU A 224 -6.14 3.31 -21.27
C LEU A 224 -6.84 1.94 -21.44
N PRO A 225 -6.06 0.84 -21.34
CA PRO A 225 -6.66 -0.48 -21.29
C PRO A 225 -7.57 -0.60 -20.07
N PRO A 226 -8.70 -1.33 -20.18
CA PRO A 226 -9.60 -1.54 -19.05
C PRO A 226 -8.87 -2.30 -17.93
N ASN A 227 -9.12 -1.91 -16.67
CA ASN A 227 -8.60 -2.64 -15.53
C ASN A 227 -9.16 -4.06 -15.48
N LYS A 228 -8.30 -5.06 -15.59
CA LYS A 228 -8.68 -6.45 -15.41
C LYS A 228 -8.62 -6.80 -13.93
N ILE A 229 -9.71 -6.60 -13.22
CA ILE A 229 -9.81 -6.99 -11.81
C ILE A 229 -9.94 -8.50 -11.73
N ILE A 230 -8.90 -9.14 -11.16
CA ILE A 230 -8.88 -10.57 -10.91
C ILE A 230 -9.49 -10.80 -9.52
N PRO A 231 -10.61 -11.51 -9.40
CA PRO A 231 -11.17 -11.83 -8.10
C PRO A 231 -10.14 -12.57 -7.24
N PRO A 232 -10.06 -12.29 -5.93
CA PRO A 232 -9.15 -13.01 -5.06
C PRO A 232 -9.48 -14.51 -5.13
N LYS A 233 -8.43 -15.33 -5.28
CA LYS A 233 -8.58 -16.78 -5.26
C LYS A 233 -9.27 -17.18 -3.93
N PRO A 234 -10.35 -17.97 -3.98
CA PRO A 234 -10.99 -18.43 -2.76
C PRO A 234 -9.97 -19.09 -1.83
N PRO A 235 -10.04 -18.85 -0.51
CA PRO A 235 -9.12 -19.48 0.41
C PRO A 235 -9.21 -21.00 0.30
N THR A 236 -8.07 -21.69 0.40
CA THR A 236 -8.00 -23.15 0.41
C THR A 236 -8.90 -23.74 1.52
N ALA A 237 -9.28 -24.99 1.38
CA ALA A 237 -10.06 -25.67 2.42
C ALA A 237 -9.33 -25.66 3.76
N GLU A 238 -8.03 -25.92 3.75
CA GLU A 238 -7.15 -25.85 4.90
C GLU A 238 -7.16 -24.44 5.55
N LYS A 239 -6.97 -23.38 4.76
CA LYS A 239 -7.04 -22.02 5.29
C LYS A 239 -8.40 -21.69 5.88
N ARG A 240 -9.49 -22.19 5.29
CA ARG A 240 -10.85 -22.03 5.85
C ARG A 240 -11.04 -22.82 7.14
N PHE A 241 -10.48 -24.04 7.21
CA PHE A 241 -10.45 -24.87 8.39
C PHE A 241 -9.74 -24.16 9.54
N ASN A 242 -8.47 -23.76 9.33
CA ASN A 242 -7.65 -23.05 10.34
C ASN A 242 -8.27 -21.71 10.80
N ASN A 243 -9.07 -21.06 9.95
CA ASN A 243 -9.81 -19.87 10.35
C ASN A 243 -10.99 -20.17 11.30
N LEU A 244 -11.50 -21.38 11.28
CA LEU A 244 -12.61 -21.84 12.15
C LEU A 244 -12.08 -22.48 13.42
N ASP A 245 -11.00 -23.24 13.35
CA ASP A 245 -10.27 -23.79 14.48
C ASP A 245 -9.60 -22.66 15.28
N LYS A 246 -10.30 -22.14 16.30
CA LYS A 246 -9.87 -20.96 17.07
C LYS A 246 -8.90 -21.29 18.19
N ASN A 247 -8.97 -22.49 18.70
CA ASN A 247 -8.10 -22.97 19.77
C ASN A 247 -6.85 -23.68 19.22
N ASN A 248 -6.77 -23.90 17.88
CA ASN A 248 -5.70 -24.60 17.16
C ASN A 248 -5.47 -26.03 17.68
N ASP A 249 -6.56 -26.74 18.06
CA ASP A 249 -6.47 -28.14 18.49
C ASP A 249 -6.49 -29.16 17.33
N GLY A 250 -6.50 -28.64 16.07
CA GLY A 250 -6.52 -29.47 14.86
C GLY A 250 -7.92 -29.99 14.51
N SER A 251 -8.97 -29.51 15.16
CA SER A 251 -10.36 -29.87 14.90
C SER A 251 -11.29 -28.67 15.02
N ILE A 252 -12.45 -28.73 14.38
CA ILE A 252 -13.47 -27.69 14.49
C ILE A 252 -14.60 -28.26 15.36
N SER A 253 -14.85 -27.68 16.53
CA SER A 253 -16.02 -27.99 17.37
C SER A 253 -17.29 -27.38 16.76
N LEU A 254 -18.46 -27.90 17.17
CA LEU A 254 -19.76 -27.33 16.80
C LEU A 254 -19.84 -25.82 17.14
N LYS A 255 -19.30 -25.43 18.30
CA LYS A 255 -19.25 -24.04 18.76
C LYS A 255 -18.45 -23.18 17.80
N GLU A 256 -17.27 -23.60 17.40
CA GLU A 256 -16.40 -22.88 16.43
C GLU A 256 -17.04 -22.78 15.06
N PHE A 257 -17.67 -23.86 14.61
CA PHE A 257 -18.35 -23.88 13.32
C PHE A 257 -19.57 -22.95 13.27
N THR A 258 -20.28 -22.76 14.37
CA THR A 258 -21.51 -21.95 14.42
C THR A 258 -21.30 -20.54 14.93
N ASN A 259 -20.25 -20.26 15.71
CA ASN A 259 -19.99 -18.95 16.35
C ASN A 259 -19.93 -17.75 15.39
N PRO A 260 -19.31 -17.83 14.20
CA PRO A 260 -19.27 -16.69 13.30
C PRO A 260 -20.58 -16.41 12.58
N ARG A 261 -21.68 -17.14 12.89
CA ARG A 261 -22.95 -17.04 12.17
C ARG A 261 -24.03 -16.33 12.99
N THR A 262 -24.88 -15.63 12.29
CA THR A 262 -26.07 -15.01 12.89
C THR A 262 -27.04 -16.08 13.38
N PRO A 263 -27.90 -15.79 14.38
CA PRO A 263 -28.83 -16.79 14.97
C PRO A 263 -29.67 -17.52 13.94
N ASP A 264 -30.19 -16.83 12.93
CA ASP A 264 -30.99 -17.37 11.81
C ASP A 264 -30.25 -18.41 10.97
N LYS A 265 -28.91 -18.33 10.91
CA LYS A 265 -28.04 -19.26 10.16
C LYS A 265 -27.45 -20.38 11.01
N ARG A 266 -27.63 -20.36 12.32
CA ARG A 266 -27.05 -21.36 13.22
C ARG A 266 -27.66 -22.74 13.00
N ALA A 267 -28.99 -22.86 12.98
CA ALA A 267 -29.65 -24.14 12.81
C ALA A 267 -29.23 -24.84 11.49
N ALA A 268 -29.13 -24.11 10.40
CA ALA A 268 -28.63 -24.67 9.14
C ALA A 268 -27.15 -25.10 9.24
N ALA A 269 -26.34 -24.35 9.99
CA ALA A 269 -24.94 -24.67 10.21
C ALA A 269 -24.78 -25.92 11.08
N GLU A 270 -25.56 -26.08 12.15
CA GLU A 270 -25.55 -27.28 12.99
C GLU A 270 -25.91 -28.53 12.19
N LYS A 271 -26.95 -28.44 11.34
CA LYS A 271 -27.31 -29.54 10.43
C LYS A 271 -26.15 -29.86 9.47
N GLN A 272 -25.48 -28.84 8.97
CA GLN A 272 -24.32 -29.01 8.07
C GLN A 272 -23.14 -29.64 8.83
N PHE A 273 -22.85 -29.21 10.06
CA PHE A 273 -21.83 -29.80 10.93
C PHE A 273 -22.06 -31.28 11.11
N ARG A 274 -23.23 -31.68 11.66
CA ARG A 274 -23.60 -33.07 11.91
C ARG A 274 -23.52 -33.97 10.68
N ARG A 275 -23.80 -33.42 9.49
CA ARG A 275 -23.66 -34.15 8.21
C ARG A 275 -22.20 -34.41 7.83
N ARG A 276 -21.27 -33.53 8.25
CA ARG A 276 -19.84 -33.62 7.95
C ARG A 276 -19.05 -34.40 8.99
N ASP A 277 -19.41 -34.30 10.22
CA ASP A 277 -18.89 -35.10 11.34
C ASP A 277 -19.33 -36.57 11.12
N LYS A 278 -18.47 -37.32 10.44
CA LYS A 278 -18.79 -38.68 9.98
C LYS A 278 -18.65 -39.71 11.06
N ASN A 279 -17.66 -39.52 11.94
CA ASN A 279 -17.39 -40.41 13.06
C ASN A 279 -18.27 -40.08 14.31
N GLN A 280 -19.02 -38.98 14.26
CA GLN A 280 -19.95 -38.49 15.29
C GLN A 280 -19.26 -38.24 16.66
N ASP A 281 -17.98 -37.85 16.63
CA ASP A 281 -17.22 -37.52 17.84
C ASP A 281 -17.47 -36.08 18.36
N GLY A 282 -18.34 -35.33 17.68
CA GLY A 282 -18.65 -33.93 18.01
C GLY A 282 -17.61 -32.92 17.56
N LYS A 283 -16.62 -33.34 16.81
CA LYS A 283 -15.58 -32.52 16.21
C LYS A 283 -15.51 -32.77 14.69
N MET A 284 -14.91 -31.86 13.98
CA MET A 284 -14.73 -31.99 12.53
C MET A 284 -13.25 -31.87 12.22
N SER A 285 -12.64 -32.92 11.74
CA SER A 285 -11.28 -32.94 11.21
C SER A 285 -11.17 -32.20 9.87
N LEU A 286 -9.96 -31.86 9.44
CA LEU A 286 -9.73 -31.27 8.11
C LEU A 286 -10.26 -32.17 6.99
N GLN A 287 -10.14 -33.50 7.12
CA GLN A 287 -10.63 -34.46 6.14
C GLN A 287 -12.16 -34.47 6.03
N GLU A 288 -12.87 -34.35 7.14
CA GLU A 288 -14.35 -34.25 7.18
C GLU A 288 -14.84 -32.89 6.68
N TYR A 289 -14.08 -31.82 7.02
CA TYR A 289 -14.39 -30.48 6.53
C TYR A 289 -14.26 -30.37 5.02
N SER A 290 -13.26 -30.97 4.42
CA SER A 290 -12.98 -30.95 2.98
C SER A 290 -12.58 -32.35 2.49
N PRO A 291 -13.54 -33.27 2.35
CA PRO A 291 -13.22 -34.58 1.80
C PRO A 291 -12.61 -34.45 0.41
N ALA A 292 -11.58 -35.22 0.15
CA ALA A 292 -10.97 -35.28 -1.19
C ALA A 292 -12.07 -35.52 -2.23
N LYS A 293 -12.03 -34.78 -3.32
CA LYS A 293 -12.88 -35.09 -4.47
C LYS A 293 -12.50 -36.49 -4.97
N LYS A 294 -13.44 -37.41 -4.92
CA LYS A 294 -13.30 -38.71 -5.59
C LYS A 294 -13.21 -38.53 -7.10
#